data_58e3ab3e14db5cb557359ca1aba92fe4
#
_entry.id   58e3ab3e14db5cb557359ca1aba92fe4
#
_cell.length_a   1.000
_cell.length_b   1.000
_cell.length_c   1.000
_cell.angle_alpha   90.00
_cell.angle_beta   90.00
_cell.angle_gamma   90.00
#
_symmetry.space_group_name_H-M   'P 1'
#
loop_
_entity.id
_entity.type
_entity.pdbx_description
1 polymer ?
#
loop_
_entity_poly.entity_id
_entity_poly.type
_entity_poly.pdbx_seq_one_letter_code
_entity_poly.pdbx_strand_id
1 'polypeptide(L)'
;MRRFYAIVLVFFCSGCLAQQDIQFTQYMFNKAFYNPASVGSANSICVKLLMRQQWLGFKDDAGLTVAPQTYLLSVDAPVYVIHSGVGAIIYQDKLGYESNIGIRLSYALRLHLGEDNTLGLGAGFSLLNKSIDFSKFDPRHQGDPMLTGQGSEFCYLTDFSAGLWLQSRRSFYLGLSATQIRQARGVIGPSEIVLKRYYYLMTGYNYALRKGHTERQIFLEPSFLVSSDGENIQFDVTGLINFNDQYYGGAGYRFQNAVYLIAGLKFRKFFVNLSYDITLPASNGISRHDSPEIMAGYCCGLSPPVRKQSFYNTRFL
;
A
#
# COMPACT_ATOMS: atom_id res chain seq x y z
N MET A 1 -23.60 16.99 -29.55
CA MET A 1 -22.32 16.26 -29.44
C MET A 1 -21.07 17.14 -29.23
N ARG A 2 -21.05 18.40 -29.70
CA ARG A 2 -19.86 19.29 -29.53
C ARG A 2 -19.61 19.83 -28.10
N ARG A 3 -20.60 19.80 -27.21
CA ARG A 3 -20.45 20.28 -25.81
C ARG A 3 -19.94 19.23 -24.82
N PHE A 4 -19.92 17.95 -25.20
CA PHE A 4 -19.40 16.88 -24.34
C PHE A 4 -17.87 16.78 -24.35
N TYR A 5 -17.22 17.21 -25.43
CA TYR A 5 -15.74 17.21 -25.55
C TYR A 5 -15.07 18.36 -24.81
N ALA A 6 -15.80 19.43 -24.48
CA ALA A 6 -15.24 20.57 -23.74
C ALA A 6 -15.09 20.32 -22.24
N ILE A 7 -15.84 19.37 -21.67
CA ILE A 7 -15.76 19.02 -20.24
C ILE A 7 -14.58 18.08 -19.96
N VAL A 8 -14.15 17.29 -20.94
CA VAL A 8 -13.00 16.37 -20.80
C VAL A 8 -11.66 17.11 -20.87
N LEU A 9 -11.61 18.29 -21.48
CA LEU A 9 -10.34 19.04 -21.71
C LEU A 9 -9.94 19.96 -20.54
N VAL A 10 -10.81 20.23 -19.57
CA VAL A 10 -10.52 21.13 -18.43
C VAL A 10 -9.79 20.44 -17.28
N PHE A 11 -9.67 19.10 -17.28
CA PHE A 11 -9.00 18.34 -16.23
C PHE A 11 -7.47 18.16 -16.39
N PHE A 12 -6.84 18.87 -17.35
CA PHE A 12 -5.43 18.63 -17.71
C PHE A 12 -4.43 19.71 -17.25
N CYS A 13 -4.80 20.58 -16.32
CA CYS A 13 -3.87 21.58 -15.77
C CYS A 13 -3.85 21.56 -14.25
N SER A 14 -3.17 20.57 -13.66
CA SER A 14 -2.82 20.60 -12.24
C SER A 14 -1.30 20.62 -12.11
N GLY A 15 -0.80 21.72 -11.55
CA GLY A 15 0.60 21.91 -11.23
C GLY A 15 1.10 20.85 -10.26
N CYS A 16 2.29 20.34 -10.52
CA CYS A 16 3.00 19.39 -9.67
C CYS A 16 3.32 20.00 -8.30
N LEU A 17 2.58 19.64 -7.27
CA LEU A 17 3.00 19.78 -5.89
C LEU A 17 3.28 18.37 -5.36
N ALA A 18 4.56 18.07 -5.24
CA ALA A 18 5.08 16.71 -5.03
C ALA A 18 5.20 16.33 -3.55
N GLN A 19 4.10 16.06 -2.87
CA GLN A 19 4.13 15.20 -1.68
C GLN A 19 3.28 13.98 -2.00
N GLN A 20 3.93 12.90 -2.42
CA GLN A 20 3.26 11.63 -2.65
C GLN A 20 3.43 10.73 -1.40
N ASP A 21 2.35 10.01 -1.01
CA ASP A 21 2.46 8.92 -0.03
C ASP A 21 3.31 7.80 -0.62
N ILE A 22 3.85 6.94 0.25
CA ILE A 22 4.67 5.80 -0.15
C ILE A 22 3.87 4.90 -1.09
N GLN A 23 4.40 4.65 -2.27
CA GLN A 23 3.79 3.81 -3.29
C GLN A 23 4.56 2.50 -3.45
N PHE A 24 3.85 1.38 -3.43
CA PHE A 24 4.42 0.06 -3.67
C PHE A 24 3.89 -0.53 -4.98
N THR A 25 4.77 -1.15 -5.72
CA THR A 25 4.42 -1.88 -6.94
C THR A 25 3.66 -3.15 -6.61
N GLN A 26 3.97 -3.77 -5.48
CA GLN A 26 3.33 -4.98 -4.99
C GLN A 26 2.12 -4.70 -4.06
N TYR A 27 1.32 -3.66 -4.37
CA TYR A 27 0.17 -3.22 -3.56
C TYR A 27 -0.86 -4.33 -3.32
N MET A 28 -1.05 -5.24 -4.30
CA MET A 28 -2.01 -6.34 -4.20
C MET A 28 -1.63 -7.38 -3.13
N PHE A 29 -0.37 -7.44 -2.73
CA PHE A 29 0.11 -8.30 -1.65
C PHE A 29 0.19 -7.58 -0.30
N ASN A 30 0.14 -6.23 -0.27
CA ASN A 30 0.22 -5.40 0.94
C ASN A 30 -1.01 -4.49 1.13
N LYS A 31 -2.20 -5.08 1.03
CA LYS A 31 -3.49 -4.37 1.09
C LYS A 31 -3.70 -3.58 2.39
N ALA A 32 -3.18 -4.10 3.51
CA ALA A 32 -3.30 -3.49 4.83
C ALA A 32 -2.63 -2.11 4.94
N PHE A 33 -1.62 -1.82 4.11
CA PHE A 33 -0.98 -0.51 4.06
C PHE A 33 -1.93 0.58 3.55
N TYR A 34 -2.76 0.24 2.56
CA TYR A 34 -3.68 1.16 1.90
C TYR A 34 -5.05 1.21 2.59
N ASN A 35 -5.53 0.06 3.13
CA ASN A 35 -6.87 -0.02 3.66
C ASN A 35 -6.91 -0.80 4.99
N PRO A 36 -7.22 -0.12 6.13
CA PRO A 36 -7.28 -0.77 7.44
C PRO A 36 -8.35 -1.86 7.53
N ALA A 37 -9.40 -1.79 6.70
CA ALA A 37 -10.47 -2.80 6.69
C ALA A 37 -10.05 -4.13 6.06
N SER A 38 -8.89 -4.19 5.38
CA SER A 38 -8.39 -5.41 4.75
C SER A 38 -7.66 -6.35 5.73
N VAL A 39 -7.30 -5.90 6.96
CA VAL A 39 -6.53 -6.71 7.92
C VAL A 39 -7.28 -7.99 8.31
N GLY A 40 -6.56 -9.10 8.38
CA GLY A 40 -7.10 -10.44 8.65
C GLY A 40 -7.99 -11.00 7.52
N SER A 41 -8.08 -10.38 6.32
CA SER A 41 -8.93 -10.85 5.22
C SER A 41 -8.42 -12.14 4.58
N ALA A 42 -7.15 -12.45 4.74
CA ALA A 42 -6.53 -13.66 4.20
C ALA A 42 -6.86 -14.92 5.01
N ASN A 43 -7.60 -14.84 6.12
CA ASN A 43 -7.86 -15.95 7.04
C ASN A 43 -6.57 -16.66 7.51
N SER A 44 -5.49 -15.90 7.60
CA SER A 44 -4.15 -16.37 7.93
C SER A 44 -3.45 -15.34 8.79
N ILE A 45 -2.57 -15.75 9.69
CA ILE A 45 -1.59 -14.86 10.27
C ILE A 45 -0.49 -14.68 9.22
N CYS A 46 -0.32 -13.47 8.75
CA CYS A 46 0.70 -13.13 7.77
C CYS A 46 1.70 -12.14 8.34
N VAL A 47 2.99 -12.44 8.17
CA VAL A 47 4.11 -11.53 8.42
C VAL A 47 4.76 -11.25 7.08
N LYS A 48 4.97 -9.99 6.74
CA LYS A 48 5.54 -9.57 5.45
C LYS A 48 6.62 -8.53 5.67
N LEU A 49 7.73 -8.71 5.00
CA LEU A 49 8.82 -7.76 4.89
C LEU A 49 8.86 -7.24 3.46
N LEU A 50 8.97 -5.93 3.30
CA LEU A 50 9.11 -5.28 2.00
C LEU A 50 10.26 -4.30 2.05
N MET A 51 11.06 -4.30 1.00
CA MET A 51 12.12 -3.34 0.74
C MET A 51 11.95 -2.79 -0.66
N ARG A 52 11.93 -1.47 -0.79
CA ARG A 52 11.90 -0.75 -2.06
C ARG A 52 13.06 0.23 -2.13
N GLN A 53 13.82 0.16 -3.20
CA GLN A 53 14.81 1.16 -3.57
C GLN A 53 14.26 1.91 -4.78
N GLN A 54 13.85 3.16 -4.60
CA GLN A 54 13.38 3.97 -5.71
C GLN A 54 14.56 4.70 -6.34
N TRP A 55 14.52 4.89 -7.66
CA TRP A 55 15.54 5.60 -8.44
C TRP A 55 16.97 5.12 -8.17
N LEU A 56 17.21 3.85 -8.45
CA LEU A 56 18.50 3.20 -8.21
C LEU A 56 19.65 3.99 -8.86
N GLY A 57 20.67 4.32 -8.05
CA GLY A 57 21.84 5.06 -8.50
C GLY A 57 21.70 6.58 -8.54
N PHE A 58 20.53 7.13 -8.14
CA PHE A 58 20.37 8.58 -8.04
C PHE A 58 21.20 9.15 -6.88
N LYS A 59 22.01 10.16 -7.21
CA LYS A 59 22.91 10.85 -6.28
C LYS A 59 22.72 12.35 -6.41
N ASP A 60 23.04 13.06 -5.34
CA ASP A 60 23.14 14.53 -5.36
C ASP A 60 24.45 15.03 -6.02
N ASP A 61 24.58 16.35 -6.09
CA ASP A 61 25.77 16.99 -6.66
C ASP A 61 27.07 16.69 -5.86
N ALA A 62 26.95 16.33 -4.58
CA ALA A 62 28.04 15.90 -3.72
C ALA A 62 28.38 14.40 -3.86
N GLY A 63 27.65 13.65 -4.70
CA GLY A 63 27.83 12.22 -4.90
C GLY A 63 27.20 11.34 -3.81
N LEU A 64 26.42 11.91 -2.89
CA LEU A 64 25.72 11.17 -1.85
C LEU A 64 24.47 10.52 -2.41
N THR A 65 24.14 9.31 -1.94
CA THR A 65 22.93 8.61 -2.32
C THR A 65 21.72 9.23 -1.62
N VAL A 66 20.90 9.93 -2.37
CA VAL A 66 19.65 10.60 -1.91
C VAL A 66 18.40 9.92 -2.46
N ALA A 67 18.58 8.81 -3.15
CA ALA A 67 17.52 8.00 -3.70
C ALA A 67 16.58 7.47 -2.61
N PRO A 68 15.24 7.54 -2.80
CA PRO A 68 14.29 7.08 -1.80
C PRO A 68 14.43 5.59 -1.48
N GLN A 69 14.35 5.26 -0.19
CA GLN A 69 14.43 3.89 0.33
C GLN A 69 13.31 3.65 1.33
N THR A 70 12.54 2.60 1.11
CA THR A 70 11.46 2.22 2.00
C THR A 70 11.65 0.79 2.50
N TYR A 71 11.55 0.62 3.82
CA TYR A 71 11.51 -0.66 4.50
C TYR A 71 10.19 -0.78 5.23
N LEU A 72 9.54 -1.92 5.15
CA LEU A 72 8.25 -2.14 5.77
C LEU A 72 8.17 -3.56 6.35
N LEU A 73 7.71 -3.64 7.60
CA LEU A 73 7.28 -4.87 8.25
C LEU A 73 5.79 -4.76 8.52
N SER A 74 5.00 -5.72 8.04
CA SER A 74 3.58 -5.82 8.36
C SER A 74 3.23 -7.17 8.95
N VAL A 75 2.32 -7.14 9.92
CA VAL A 75 1.70 -8.32 10.52
C VAL A 75 0.20 -8.11 10.52
N ASP A 76 -0.54 -9.09 10.02
CA ASP A 76 -2.00 -9.08 10.11
C ASP A 76 -2.55 -10.47 10.42
N ALA A 77 -3.67 -10.49 11.15
CA ALA A 77 -4.29 -11.74 11.59
C ALA A 77 -5.81 -11.60 11.74
N PRO A 78 -6.59 -12.66 11.43
CA PRO A 78 -7.99 -12.73 11.81
C PRO A 78 -8.13 -13.05 13.32
N VAL A 79 -9.13 -12.45 13.96
CA VAL A 79 -9.54 -12.74 15.36
C VAL A 79 -10.96 -13.28 15.31
N TYR A 80 -11.11 -14.57 15.14
CA TYR A 80 -12.40 -15.23 14.91
C TYR A 80 -13.39 -15.08 16.05
N VAL A 81 -12.90 -15.02 17.31
CA VAL A 81 -13.76 -14.92 18.51
C VAL A 81 -14.66 -13.69 18.46
N ILE A 82 -14.14 -12.58 17.96
CA ILE A 82 -14.87 -11.30 17.88
C ILE A 82 -15.18 -10.90 16.43
N HIS A 83 -15.13 -11.86 15.49
CA HIS A 83 -15.40 -11.64 14.07
C HIS A 83 -14.64 -10.42 13.51
N SER A 84 -13.35 -10.34 13.78
CA SER A 84 -12.55 -9.18 13.41
C SER A 84 -11.20 -9.57 12.81
N GLY A 85 -10.45 -8.57 12.37
CA GLY A 85 -9.05 -8.66 12.01
C GLY A 85 -8.25 -7.56 12.69
N VAL A 86 -7.00 -7.84 12.97
CA VAL A 86 -6.03 -6.87 13.53
C VAL A 86 -4.79 -6.85 12.67
N GLY A 87 -4.13 -5.70 12.62
CA GLY A 87 -2.88 -5.55 11.89
C GLY A 87 -2.01 -4.47 12.49
N ALA A 88 -0.70 -4.65 12.32
CA ALA A 88 0.32 -3.68 12.66
C ALA A 88 1.32 -3.56 11.50
N ILE A 89 1.72 -2.34 11.20
CA ILE A 89 2.72 -2.02 10.18
C ILE A 89 3.73 -1.08 10.82
N ILE A 90 5.01 -1.41 10.66
CA ILE A 90 6.12 -0.53 10.98
C ILE A 90 6.85 -0.28 9.67
N TYR A 91 7.16 0.97 9.38
CA TYR A 91 7.90 1.32 8.18
C TYR A 91 8.91 2.42 8.44
N GLN A 92 9.97 2.41 7.67
CA GLN A 92 10.92 3.50 7.53
C GLN A 92 10.96 3.92 6.07
N ASP A 93 10.83 5.21 5.83
CA ASP A 93 10.91 5.80 4.51
C ASP A 93 11.93 6.93 4.54
N LYS A 94 12.95 6.84 3.69
CA LYS A 94 13.99 7.85 3.53
C LYS A 94 13.84 8.49 2.18
N LEU A 95 13.79 9.82 2.15
CA LEU A 95 13.69 10.62 0.94
C LEU A 95 14.70 11.76 1.02
N GLY A 96 15.84 11.62 0.33
CA GLY A 96 16.92 12.59 0.48
C GLY A 96 17.44 12.63 1.92
N TYR A 97 17.36 13.80 2.53
CA TYR A 97 17.76 14.05 3.92
C TYR A 97 16.61 13.98 4.92
N GLU A 98 15.41 13.62 4.43
CA GLU A 98 14.25 13.33 5.26
C GLU A 98 14.22 11.84 5.62
N SER A 99 13.87 11.53 6.87
CA SER A 99 13.64 10.17 7.36
C SER A 99 12.33 10.11 8.12
N ASN A 100 11.45 9.23 7.69
CA ASN A 100 10.13 9.01 8.25
C ASN A 100 10.08 7.61 8.86
N ILE A 101 9.76 7.51 10.16
CA ILE A 101 9.50 6.21 10.81
C ILE A 101 8.06 6.21 11.26
N GLY A 102 7.26 5.28 10.74
CA GLY A 102 5.84 5.20 11.03
C GLY A 102 5.42 3.88 11.61
N ILE A 103 4.41 3.94 12.49
CA ILE A 103 3.69 2.78 13.01
C ILE A 103 2.22 2.98 12.65
N ARG A 104 1.59 1.96 12.06
CA ARG A 104 0.14 1.93 11.78
C ARG A 104 -0.47 0.72 12.48
N LEU A 105 -1.49 0.94 13.28
CA LEU A 105 -2.30 -0.10 13.93
C LEU A 105 -3.67 -0.10 13.29
N SER A 106 -4.19 -1.26 12.94
CA SER A 106 -5.47 -1.40 12.24
C SER A 106 -6.34 -2.46 12.90
N TYR A 107 -7.63 -2.15 12.97
CA TYR A 107 -8.69 -3.05 13.39
C TYR A 107 -9.80 -3.09 12.35
N ALA A 108 -10.32 -4.26 12.04
CA ALA A 108 -11.43 -4.44 11.10
C ALA A 108 -12.50 -5.36 11.67
N LEU A 109 -13.70 -4.86 11.81
CA LEU A 109 -14.89 -5.67 12.08
C LEU A 109 -15.31 -6.37 10.78
N ARG A 110 -15.61 -7.67 10.85
CA ARG A 110 -15.98 -8.50 9.69
C ARG A 110 -17.41 -8.96 9.78
N LEU A 111 -18.23 -8.46 8.86
CA LEU A 111 -19.64 -8.80 8.72
C LEU A 111 -19.80 -9.77 7.57
N HIS A 112 -20.34 -10.95 7.84
CA HIS A 112 -20.64 -11.93 6.81
C HIS A 112 -21.96 -11.53 6.10
N LEU A 113 -21.89 -11.34 4.80
CA LEU A 113 -23.02 -11.01 3.92
C LEU A 113 -23.37 -12.26 3.10
N GLY A 114 -24.26 -13.08 3.65
CA GLY A 114 -24.56 -14.40 3.07
C GLY A 114 -23.39 -15.39 3.28
N GLU A 115 -23.32 -16.39 2.40
CA GLU A 115 -22.34 -17.49 2.53
C GLU A 115 -20.96 -17.17 1.95
N ASP A 116 -20.91 -16.34 0.92
CA ASP A 116 -19.71 -16.13 0.12
C ASP A 116 -19.05 -14.76 0.32
N ASN A 117 -19.76 -13.76 0.85
CA ASN A 117 -19.25 -12.40 0.93
C ASN A 117 -18.98 -11.97 2.37
N THR A 118 -17.94 -11.14 2.53
CA THR A 118 -17.60 -10.54 3.82
C THR A 118 -17.34 -9.04 3.60
N LEU A 119 -17.98 -8.22 4.43
CA LEU A 119 -17.74 -6.78 4.51
C LEU A 119 -16.87 -6.48 5.73
N GLY A 120 -15.73 -5.89 5.51
CA GLY A 120 -14.86 -5.34 6.55
C GLY A 120 -15.14 -3.85 6.76
N LEU A 121 -15.31 -3.45 8.03
CA LEU A 121 -15.33 -2.05 8.46
C LEU A 121 -14.06 -1.81 9.27
N GLY A 122 -13.17 -0.97 8.75
CA GLY A 122 -11.83 -0.81 9.32
C GLY A 122 -11.58 0.58 9.87
N ALA A 123 -10.86 0.62 10.99
CA ALA A 123 -10.28 1.83 11.56
C ALA A 123 -8.79 1.61 11.82
N GLY A 124 -8.00 2.67 11.68
CA GLY A 124 -6.57 2.64 11.93
C GLY A 124 -6.11 3.87 12.67
N PHE A 125 -5.07 3.68 13.47
CA PHE A 125 -4.30 4.73 14.14
C PHE A 125 -2.88 4.70 13.60
N SER A 126 -2.29 5.86 13.35
CA SER A 126 -0.90 6.00 12.91
C SER A 126 -0.13 6.99 13.78
N LEU A 127 1.11 6.64 14.05
CA LEU A 127 2.11 7.50 14.66
C LEU A 127 3.29 7.60 13.69
N LEU A 128 3.63 8.79 13.28
CA LEU A 128 4.74 9.09 12.38
C LEU A 128 5.76 9.98 13.10
N ASN A 129 7.00 9.54 13.16
CA ASN A 129 8.14 10.38 13.45
C ASN A 129 8.72 10.84 12.12
N LYS A 130 8.65 12.13 11.85
CA LYS A 130 9.25 12.76 10.67
C LYS A 130 10.46 13.55 11.09
N SER A 131 11.60 13.32 10.46
CA SER A 131 12.85 14.01 10.76
C SER A 131 13.52 14.53 9.49
N ILE A 132 14.17 15.69 9.60
CA ILE A 132 14.96 16.32 8.54
C ILE A 132 16.32 16.66 9.10
N ASP A 133 17.38 16.29 8.39
CA ASP A 133 18.76 16.60 8.76
C ASP A 133 19.21 17.85 8.01
N PHE A 134 19.09 18.99 8.68
CA PHE A 134 19.46 20.30 8.11
C PHE A 134 20.96 20.46 7.92
N SER A 135 21.80 19.69 8.62
CA SER A 135 23.26 19.79 8.50
C SER A 135 23.80 19.36 7.14
N LYS A 136 22.98 18.63 6.36
CA LYS A 136 23.36 18.10 5.05
C LYS A 136 22.95 18.98 3.88
N PHE A 137 22.19 20.05 4.15
CA PHE A 137 21.85 21.00 3.10
C PHE A 137 23.00 21.98 2.86
N ASP A 138 23.35 22.20 1.60
CA ASP A 138 24.26 23.23 1.16
C ASP A 138 23.45 24.39 0.54
N PRO A 139 23.20 25.46 1.31
CA PRO A 139 22.35 26.54 0.86
C PRO A 139 23.08 27.38 -0.21
N ARG A 140 22.46 27.57 -1.38
CA ARG A 140 22.97 28.47 -2.42
C ARG A 140 23.07 29.93 -1.96
N HIS A 141 22.22 30.31 -0.99
CA HIS A 141 22.23 31.63 -0.35
C HIS A 141 22.45 31.45 1.15
N GLN A 142 23.56 32.02 1.66
CA GLN A 142 23.78 32.05 3.10
C GLN A 142 22.71 32.91 3.78
N GLY A 143 22.01 32.32 4.77
CA GLY A 143 20.92 32.98 5.49
C GLY A 143 19.52 32.72 4.94
N ASP A 144 19.31 31.66 4.14
CA ASP A 144 17.99 31.22 3.76
C ASP A 144 17.14 30.89 5.00
N PRO A 145 16.02 31.60 5.26
CA PRO A 145 15.19 31.36 6.42
C PRO A 145 14.64 29.95 6.53
N MET A 146 14.49 29.27 5.40
CA MET A 146 13.96 27.89 5.34
C MET A 146 14.99 26.84 5.74
N LEU A 147 16.28 27.19 5.82
CA LEU A 147 17.40 26.32 6.16
C LEU A 147 18.09 26.73 7.49
N THR A 148 17.42 27.51 8.32
CA THR A 148 17.94 27.95 9.63
C THR A 148 17.95 26.88 10.71
N GLY A 149 17.39 25.69 10.44
CA GLY A 149 17.42 24.53 11.33
C GLY A 149 18.87 24.09 11.62
N GLN A 150 19.14 23.61 12.83
CA GLN A 150 20.44 23.13 13.24
C GLN A 150 20.41 21.62 13.49
N GLY A 151 21.25 20.89 12.72
CA GLY A 151 21.35 19.44 12.90
C GLY A 151 20.13 18.67 12.43
N SER A 152 19.78 17.60 13.12
CA SER A 152 18.60 16.78 12.84
C SER A 152 17.44 17.20 13.74
N GLU A 153 16.37 17.67 13.14
CA GLU A 153 15.14 18.04 13.82
C GLU A 153 14.01 17.08 13.48
N PHE A 154 13.05 16.87 14.39
CA PHE A 154 11.96 15.91 14.19
C PHE A 154 10.65 16.39 14.84
N CYS A 155 9.55 15.84 14.33
CA CYS A 155 8.24 15.97 14.97
C CYS A 155 7.48 14.63 14.96
N TYR A 156 6.57 14.51 15.93
CA TYR A 156 5.63 13.37 15.98
C TYR A 156 4.25 13.81 15.48
N LEU A 157 3.71 13.03 14.57
CA LEU A 157 2.41 13.25 13.95
C LEU A 157 1.52 12.04 14.19
N THR A 158 0.34 12.27 14.76
CA THR A 158 -0.67 11.22 14.98
C THR A 158 -1.84 11.42 14.07
N ASP A 159 -2.30 10.37 13.43
CA ASP A 159 -3.43 10.45 12.51
C ASP A 159 -4.28 9.17 12.54
N PHE A 160 -5.41 9.22 11.86
CA PHE A 160 -6.37 8.13 11.78
C PHE A 160 -6.64 7.75 10.34
N SER A 161 -7.10 6.52 10.16
CA SER A 161 -7.57 6.01 8.88
C SER A 161 -8.88 5.25 9.06
N ALA A 162 -9.68 5.20 7.99
CA ALA A 162 -10.91 4.44 7.94
C ALA A 162 -11.03 3.75 6.59
N GLY A 163 -11.74 2.63 6.54
CA GLY A 163 -11.94 1.92 5.29
C GLY A 163 -13.11 0.96 5.30
N LEU A 164 -13.50 0.59 4.09
CA LEU A 164 -14.46 -0.45 3.76
C LEU A 164 -13.76 -1.48 2.90
N TRP A 165 -14.03 -2.77 3.14
CA TRP A 165 -13.46 -3.87 2.39
C TRP A 165 -14.51 -4.93 2.12
N LEU A 166 -14.99 -5.01 0.89
CA LEU A 166 -15.87 -6.08 0.44
C LEU A 166 -15.03 -7.16 -0.24
N GLN A 167 -15.18 -8.39 0.20
CA GLN A 167 -14.46 -9.52 -0.36
C GLN A 167 -15.39 -10.70 -0.57
N SER A 168 -15.33 -11.29 -1.75
CA SER A 168 -15.92 -12.58 -2.03
C SER A 168 -14.93 -13.70 -1.73
N ARG A 169 -15.42 -14.79 -1.18
CA ARG A 169 -14.61 -15.97 -0.86
C ARG A 169 -13.93 -16.58 -2.09
N ARG A 170 -14.47 -16.35 -3.28
CA ARG A 170 -14.10 -17.06 -4.51
C ARG A 170 -13.44 -16.21 -5.58
N SER A 171 -13.73 -14.92 -5.66
CA SER A 171 -13.43 -14.23 -6.90
C SER A 171 -12.95 -12.80 -6.81
N PHE A 172 -13.45 -11.93 -5.93
CA PHE A 172 -13.12 -10.53 -6.02
C PHE A 172 -12.94 -9.86 -4.66
N TYR A 173 -12.28 -8.72 -4.68
CA TYR A 173 -12.30 -7.75 -3.58
C TYR A 173 -12.51 -6.34 -4.11
N LEU A 174 -13.12 -5.51 -3.28
CA LEU A 174 -13.30 -4.08 -3.49
C LEU A 174 -13.03 -3.36 -2.17
N GLY A 175 -12.11 -2.41 -2.16
CA GLY A 175 -11.75 -1.64 -0.99
C GLY A 175 -11.84 -0.14 -1.24
N LEU A 176 -12.40 0.58 -0.29
CA LEU A 176 -12.39 2.04 -0.22
C LEU A 176 -11.78 2.45 1.10
N SER A 177 -10.89 3.43 1.11
CA SER A 177 -10.29 3.92 2.35
C SER A 177 -9.85 5.37 2.25
N ALA A 178 -9.74 6.00 3.42
CA ALA A 178 -9.09 7.28 3.61
C ALA A 178 -8.05 7.14 4.71
N THR A 179 -6.85 7.65 4.46
CA THR A 179 -5.77 7.72 5.45
C THR A 179 -5.43 9.17 5.74
N GLN A 180 -4.76 9.42 6.87
CA GLN A 180 -4.40 10.77 7.31
C GLN A 180 -5.63 11.70 7.39
N ILE A 181 -6.73 11.17 7.97
CA ILE A 181 -8.04 11.85 8.00
C ILE A 181 -7.97 13.17 8.76
N ARG A 182 -7.20 13.22 9.86
CA ARG A 182 -7.01 14.40 10.69
C ARG A 182 -6.14 15.46 10.02
N GLN A 183 -5.30 15.06 9.04
CA GLN A 183 -4.28 15.93 8.43
C GLN A 183 -3.37 16.55 9.50
N ALA A 184 -2.75 15.69 10.31
CA ALA A 184 -1.92 16.10 11.44
C ALA A 184 -0.88 17.14 11.02
N ARG A 185 -0.69 18.14 11.88
CA ARG A 185 0.25 19.25 11.69
C ARG A 185 1.38 19.17 12.69
N GLY A 186 2.56 19.57 12.26
CA GLY A 186 3.76 19.64 13.08
C GLY A 186 4.69 20.73 12.59
N VAL A 187 5.74 20.98 13.33
CA VAL A 187 6.77 21.95 12.97
C VAL A 187 8.13 21.23 13.01
N ILE A 188 8.92 21.41 11.97
CA ILE A 188 10.31 20.94 11.89
C ILE A 188 11.15 22.12 11.41
N GLY A 189 12.06 22.59 12.23
CA GLY A 189 12.77 23.82 11.98
C GLY A 189 11.81 25.00 11.79
N PRO A 190 12.01 25.82 10.77
CA PRO A 190 11.14 26.95 10.48
C PRO A 190 9.85 26.56 9.72
N SER A 191 9.69 25.29 9.32
CA SER A 191 8.63 24.87 8.39
C SER A 191 7.46 24.18 9.10
N GLU A 192 6.24 24.61 8.82
CA GLU A 192 5.04 23.88 9.17
C GLU A 192 4.85 22.72 8.21
N ILE A 193 4.63 21.53 8.75
CA ILE A 193 4.35 20.31 7.99
C ILE A 193 2.91 19.91 8.22
N VAL A 194 2.19 19.62 7.14
CA VAL A 194 0.81 19.12 7.17
C VAL A 194 0.76 17.81 6.41
N LEU A 195 0.27 16.76 7.04
CA LEU A 195 0.02 15.49 6.34
C LEU A 195 -1.16 15.66 5.38
N LYS A 196 -0.99 15.30 4.12
CA LYS A 196 -2.08 15.27 3.14
C LYS A 196 -2.95 14.04 3.36
N ARG A 197 -4.26 14.22 3.26
CA ARG A 197 -5.23 13.11 3.26
C ARG A 197 -5.15 12.35 1.95
N TYR A 198 -5.14 11.01 2.02
CA TYR A 198 -5.19 10.16 0.85
C TYR A 198 -6.46 9.32 0.82
N TYR A 199 -7.00 9.15 -0.36
CA TYR A 199 -8.14 8.30 -0.66
C TYR A 199 -7.67 7.18 -1.57
N TYR A 200 -8.10 5.96 -1.27
CA TYR A 200 -7.74 4.78 -2.06
C TYR A 200 -8.99 4.02 -2.49
N LEU A 201 -9.02 3.63 -3.74
CA LEU A 201 -9.93 2.62 -4.30
C LEU A 201 -9.07 1.45 -4.78
N MET A 202 -9.36 0.27 -4.29
CA MET A 202 -8.62 -0.95 -4.56
C MET A 202 -9.55 -2.05 -5.01
N THR A 203 -9.27 -2.69 -6.12
CA THR A 203 -10.07 -3.83 -6.58
C THR A 203 -9.19 -4.89 -7.21
N GLY A 204 -9.65 -6.12 -7.20
CA GLY A 204 -9.02 -7.23 -7.90
C GLY A 204 -9.98 -8.40 -8.06
N TYR A 205 -9.68 -9.20 -9.05
CA TYR A 205 -10.47 -10.36 -9.39
C TYR A 205 -9.56 -11.57 -9.57
N ASN A 206 -10.05 -12.75 -9.20
CA ASN A 206 -9.37 -14.01 -9.43
C ASN A 206 -10.17 -14.83 -10.44
N TYR A 207 -9.69 -14.88 -11.68
CA TYR A 207 -10.32 -15.58 -12.77
C TYR A 207 -9.61 -16.90 -13.07
N ALA A 208 -10.28 -18.03 -12.85
CA ALA A 208 -9.74 -19.34 -13.17
C ALA A 208 -9.75 -19.56 -14.69
N LEU A 209 -8.58 -19.50 -15.33
CA LEU A 209 -8.42 -19.78 -16.76
C LEU A 209 -8.57 -21.28 -17.05
N ARG A 210 -8.12 -22.13 -16.15
CA ARG A 210 -8.20 -23.58 -16.26
C ARG A 210 -8.69 -24.19 -14.97
N LYS A 211 -9.90 -24.71 -14.97
CA LYS A 211 -10.46 -25.56 -13.93
C LYS A 211 -10.33 -27.00 -14.40
N GLY A 212 -9.39 -27.77 -13.88
CA GLY A 212 -9.24 -29.17 -14.22
C GLY A 212 -9.07 -30.00 -12.94
N HIS A 213 -9.54 -31.24 -12.97
CA HIS A 213 -9.19 -32.25 -11.95
C HIS A 213 -7.73 -32.71 -12.03
N THR A 214 -6.99 -32.22 -13.01
CA THR A 214 -5.57 -32.43 -13.21
C THR A 214 -4.77 -31.33 -12.53
N GLU A 215 -3.58 -31.67 -12.04
CA GLU A 215 -2.65 -30.94 -11.17
C GLU A 215 -2.24 -29.50 -11.58
N ARG A 216 -2.80 -28.94 -12.64
CA ARG A 216 -2.43 -27.62 -13.17
C ARG A 216 -3.60 -26.63 -13.12
N GLN A 217 -3.57 -25.79 -12.09
CA GLN A 217 -4.51 -24.68 -11.97
C GLN A 217 -3.83 -23.38 -12.41
N ILE A 218 -4.49 -22.64 -13.28
CA ILE A 218 -3.99 -21.35 -13.76
C ILE A 218 -5.05 -20.30 -13.48
N PHE A 219 -4.65 -19.24 -12.77
CA PHE A 219 -5.52 -18.10 -12.49
C PHE A 219 -4.94 -16.84 -13.14
N LEU A 220 -5.81 -15.99 -13.64
CA LEU A 220 -5.52 -14.61 -14.00
C LEU A 220 -6.03 -13.71 -12.87
N GLU A 221 -5.15 -12.89 -12.32
CA GLU A 221 -5.44 -12.01 -11.18
C GLU A 221 -5.22 -10.54 -11.58
N PRO A 222 -6.18 -9.94 -12.32
CA PRO A 222 -6.16 -8.51 -12.55
C PRO A 222 -6.41 -7.75 -11.25
N SER A 223 -5.70 -6.66 -11.04
CA SER A 223 -5.87 -5.76 -9.91
C SER A 223 -5.70 -4.31 -10.33
N PHE A 224 -6.37 -3.43 -9.59
CA PHE A 224 -6.40 -2.01 -9.86
C PHE A 224 -6.34 -1.23 -8.55
N LEU A 225 -5.52 -0.18 -8.52
CA LEU A 225 -5.40 0.76 -7.41
C LEU A 225 -5.54 2.19 -7.95
N VAL A 226 -6.42 2.94 -7.34
CA VAL A 226 -6.48 4.40 -7.49
C VAL A 226 -6.09 5.02 -6.17
N SER A 227 -5.19 5.99 -6.20
CA SER A 227 -4.83 6.82 -5.06
C SER A 227 -4.99 8.29 -5.40
N SER A 228 -5.50 9.09 -4.46
CA SER A 228 -5.66 10.52 -4.63
C SER A 228 -5.39 11.27 -3.33
N ASP A 229 -4.69 12.39 -3.42
CA ASP A 229 -4.51 13.36 -2.33
C ASP A 229 -5.53 14.51 -2.39
N GLY A 230 -6.54 14.41 -3.27
CA GLY A 230 -7.54 15.42 -3.56
C GLY A 230 -7.15 16.40 -4.67
N GLU A 231 -5.87 16.52 -4.99
CA GLU A 231 -5.34 17.36 -6.08
C GLU A 231 -4.87 16.50 -7.25
N ASN A 232 -4.17 15.40 -6.94
CA ASN A 232 -3.61 14.48 -7.93
C ASN A 232 -4.30 13.11 -7.82
N ILE A 233 -4.40 12.42 -8.96
CA ILE A 233 -4.93 11.08 -9.02
C ILE A 233 -3.90 10.19 -9.72
N GLN A 234 -3.56 9.07 -9.08
CA GLN A 234 -2.67 8.05 -9.61
C GLN A 234 -3.46 6.75 -9.86
N PHE A 235 -3.21 6.13 -11.00
CA PHE A 235 -3.81 4.86 -11.40
C PHE A 235 -2.73 3.80 -11.60
N ASP A 236 -2.92 2.65 -10.97
CA ASP A 236 -2.08 1.47 -11.15
C ASP A 236 -2.94 0.28 -11.60
N VAL A 237 -2.55 -0.37 -12.67
CA VAL A 237 -3.21 -1.57 -13.20
C VAL A 237 -2.20 -2.69 -13.27
N THR A 238 -2.53 -3.86 -12.75
CA THR A 238 -1.65 -5.03 -12.74
C THR A 238 -2.41 -6.26 -13.25
N GLY A 239 -1.75 -7.07 -14.05
CA GLY A 239 -2.20 -8.41 -14.42
C GLY A 239 -1.17 -9.44 -13.96
N LEU A 240 -1.59 -10.35 -13.09
CA LEU A 240 -0.76 -11.48 -12.65
C LEU A 240 -1.32 -12.79 -13.18
N ILE A 241 -0.44 -13.69 -13.58
CA ILE A 241 -0.75 -15.09 -13.82
C ILE A 241 -0.21 -15.89 -12.65
N ASN A 242 -1.10 -16.61 -12.00
CA ASN A 242 -0.78 -17.49 -10.88
C ASN A 242 -0.86 -18.94 -11.36
N PHE A 243 0.23 -19.66 -11.24
CA PHE A 243 0.35 -21.06 -11.63
C PHE A 243 0.45 -21.94 -10.38
N ASN A 244 -0.55 -22.78 -10.14
CA ASN A 244 -0.66 -23.74 -9.02
C ASN A 244 -0.56 -23.11 -7.63
N ASP A 245 -0.89 -21.82 -7.45
CA ASP A 245 -0.65 -21.07 -6.21
C ASP A 245 0.81 -21.13 -5.71
N GLN A 246 1.74 -21.38 -6.64
CA GLN A 246 3.17 -21.52 -6.35
C GLN A 246 4.01 -20.47 -7.08
N TYR A 247 3.70 -20.19 -8.34
CA TYR A 247 4.47 -19.28 -9.17
C TYR A 247 3.60 -18.13 -9.65
N TYR A 248 4.11 -16.93 -9.54
CA TYR A 248 3.44 -15.72 -9.99
C TYR A 248 4.31 -15.01 -11.01
N GLY A 249 3.69 -14.53 -12.05
CA GLY A 249 4.36 -13.68 -13.02
C GLY A 249 3.38 -12.70 -13.63
N GLY A 250 3.81 -11.49 -13.87
CA GLY A 250 2.93 -10.51 -14.47
C GLY A 250 3.59 -9.16 -14.71
N ALA A 251 2.78 -8.25 -15.19
CA ALA A 251 3.17 -6.89 -15.48
C ALA A 251 2.08 -5.92 -15.07
N GLY A 252 2.46 -4.68 -14.91
CA GLY A 252 1.53 -3.61 -14.65
C GLY A 252 2.00 -2.28 -15.19
N TYR A 253 1.10 -1.34 -15.12
CA TYR A 253 1.31 0.02 -15.59
C TYR A 253 0.82 1.02 -14.57
N ARG A 254 1.71 1.89 -14.16
CA ARG A 254 1.41 3.09 -13.37
C ARG A 254 1.30 4.26 -14.32
N PHE A 255 0.10 4.79 -14.41
CA PHE A 255 -0.24 5.80 -15.42
C PHE A 255 0.74 7.00 -15.38
N GLN A 256 1.33 7.34 -16.54
CA GLN A 256 2.31 8.41 -16.75
C GLN A 256 3.61 8.29 -15.92
N ASN A 257 3.84 7.19 -15.21
CA ASN A 257 4.98 7.08 -14.29
C ASN A 257 5.90 5.91 -14.66
N ALA A 258 5.39 4.68 -14.67
CA ALA A 258 6.21 3.50 -14.85
C ALA A 258 5.46 2.32 -15.48
N VAL A 259 6.20 1.47 -16.17
CA VAL A 259 5.82 0.07 -16.45
C VAL A 259 6.59 -0.80 -15.49
N TYR A 260 5.97 -1.84 -14.96
CA TYR A 260 6.64 -2.73 -14.03
C TYR A 260 6.38 -4.20 -14.31
N LEU A 261 7.36 -5.01 -13.93
CA LEU A 261 7.29 -6.46 -13.98
C LEU A 261 7.26 -7.01 -12.56
N ILE A 262 6.54 -8.10 -12.36
CA ILE A 262 6.44 -8.79 -11.06
C ILE A 262 6.69 -10.27 -11.31
N ALA A 263 7.52 -10.88 -10.48
CA ALA A 263 7.70 -12.32 -10.42
C ALA A 263 7.75 -12.76 -8.96
N GLY A 264 7.21 -13.92 -8.67
CA GLY A 264 7.21 -14.42 -7.29
C GLY A 264 7.01 -15.92 -7.22
N LEU A 265 7.39 -16.46 -6.10
CA LEU A 265 7.18 -17.86 -5.79
C LEU A 265 6.67 -18.02 -4.37
N LYS A 266 5.81 -19.02 -4.17
CA LYS A 266 5.28 -19.43 -2.89
C LYS A 266 5.63 -20.89 -2.65
N PHE A 267 6.31 -21.14 -1.55
CA PHE A 267 6.63 -22.48 -1.13
C PHE A 267 6.03 -22.74 0.26
N ARG A 268 4.99 -23.57 0.30
CA ARG A 268 4.22 -23.85 1.53
C ARG A 268 3.63 -22.57 2.12
N LYS A 269 4.20 -22.09 3.23
CA LYS A 269 3.75 -20.91 3.96
C LYS A 269 4.60 -19.67 3.68
N PHE A 270 5.74 -19.84 2.99
CA PHE A 270 6.64 -18.76 2.62
C PHE A 270 6.38 -18.29 1.21
N PHE A 271 6.58 -17.02 0.96
CA PHE A 271 6.60 -16.46 -0.38
C PHE A 271 7.69 -15.40 -0.52
N VAL A 272 8.19 -15.26 -1.73
CA VAL A 272 9.13 -14.19 -2.12
C VAL A 272 8.69 -13.66 -3.46
N ASN A 273 8.51 -12.35 -3.55
CA ASN A 273 8.14 -11.64 -4.76
C ASN A 273 9.17 -10.57 -5.05
N LEU A 274 9.49 -10.40 -6.31
CA LEU A 274 10.36 -9.37 -6.86
C LEU A 274 9.53 -8.53 -7.83
N SER A 275 9.73 -7.22 -7.80
CA SER A 275 9.24 -6.34 -8.85
C SER A 275 10.31 -5.36 -9.29
N TYR A 276 10.19 -4.90 -10.51
CA TYR A 276 11.11 -3.96 -11.12
C TYR A 276 10.33 -2.93 -11.92
N ASP A 277 10.39 -1.67 -11.48
CA ASP A 277 9.71 -0.55 -12.12
C ASP A 277 10.68 0.12 -13.10
N ILE A 278 10.28 0.18 -14.36
CA ILE A 278 10.97 0.92 -15.42
C ILE A 278 10.28 2.27 -15.53
N THR A 279 10.95 3.31 -15.06
CA THR A 279 10.41 4.68 -15.07
C THR A 279 10.28 5.19 -16.50
N LEU A 280 9.11 5.68 -16.87
CA LEU A 280 8.89 6.30 -18.17
C LEU A 280 9.53 7.69 -18.20
N PRO A 281 10.07 8.11 -19.37
CA PRO A 281 10.59 9.47 -19.52
C PRO A 281 9.47 10.47 -19.26
N ALA A 282 9.57 11.20 -18.17
CA ALA A 282 8.71 12.35 -17.98
C ALA A 282 9.07 13.42 -19.01
N SER A 283 8.08 14.18 -19.46
CA SER A 283 8.26 15.32 -20.39
C SER A 283 9.25 16.38 -19.86
N ASN A 284 9.70 16.27 -18.63
CA ASN A 284 10.52 17.24 -17.89
C ASN A 284 12.01 16.91 -17.85
N GLY A 285 12.52 15.97 -18.65
CA GLY A 285 13.95 15.73 -18.82
C GLY A 285 14.66 15.04 -17.64
N ILE A 286 13.92 14.47 -16.67
CA ILE A 286 14.50 13.70 -15.57
C ILE A 286 15.09 12.41 -16.13
N SER A 287 16.36 12.12 -15.77
CA SER A 287 17.04 10.89 -16.17
C SER A 287 16.28 9.66 -15.68
N ARG A 288 16.27 8.60 -16.49
CA ARG A 288 15.68 7.31 -16.15
C ARG A 288 16.37 6.71 -14.94
N HIS A 289 15.60 6.45 -13.89
CA HIS A 289 16.06 5.68 -12.76
C HIS A 289 15.03 4.60 -12.44
N ASP A 290 15.46 3.37 -12.48
CA ASP A 290 14.60 2.22 -12.23
C ASP A 290 14.45 1.96 -10.73
N SER A 291 13.41 1.21 -10.34
CA SER A 291 13.10 1.00 -8.93
C SER A 291 12.81 -0.47 -8.64
N PRO A 292 13.77 -1.22 -8.10
CA PRO A 292 13.54 -2.58 -7.61
C PRO A 292 12.77 -2.59 -6.28
N GLU A 293 11.92 -3.62 -6.12
CA GLU A 293 11.20 -3.90 -4.88
C GLU A 293 11.21 -5.40 -4.61
N ILE A 294 11.51 -5.79 -3.39
CA ILE A 294 11.46 -7.17 -2.91
C ILE A 294 10.49 -7.29 -1.75
N MET A 295 9.67 -8.33 -1.76
CA MET A 295 8.81 -8.70 -0.65
C MET A 295 9.02 -10.16 -0.30
N ALA A 296 9.18 -10.44 0.98
CA ALA A 296 9.18 -11.79 1.53
C ALA A 296 8.13 -11.90 2.64
N GLY A 297 7.50 -13.04 2.75
CA GLY A 297 6.49 -13.22 3.79
C GLY A 297 6.26 -14.66 4.18
N TYR A 298 5.60 -14.79 5.32
CA TYR A 298 5.14 -16.04 5.89
C TYR A 298 3.67 -15.91 6.26
N CYS A 299 2.84 -16.80 5.73
CA CYS A 299 1.40 -16.83 6.04
C CYS A 299 1.01 -18.20 6.56
N CYS A 300 0.51 -18.24 7.79
CA CYS A 300 0.00 -19.46 8.42
C CYS A 300 -1.52 -19.41 8.46
N GLY A 301 -2.19 -20.26 7.68
CA GLY A 301 -3.64 -20.39 7.67
C GLY A 301 -4.17 -20.74 9.05
N LEU A 302 -5.22 -20.05 9.48
CA LEU A 302 -5.97 -20.37 10.69
C LEU A 302 -7.31 -20.96 10.27
N SER A 303 -7.61 -22.16 10.79
CA SER A 303 -8.96 -22.71 10.64
C SER A 303 -9.90 -22.00 11.61
N PRO A 304 -11.06 -21.50 11.15
CA PRO A 304 -12.05 -20.97 12.07
C PRO A 304 -12.47 -22.07 13.07
N PRO A 305 -12.72 -21.70 14.33
CA PRO A 305 -13.17 -22.67 15.32
C PRO A 305 -14.48 -23.30 14.83
N VAL A 306 -14.51 -24.62 14.82
CA VAL A 306 -15.73 -25.38 14.48
C VAL A 306 -16.78 -24.99 15.51
N ARG A 307 -17.83 -24.30 15.10
CA ARG A 307 -18.98 -24.00 15.94
C ARG A 307 -19.61 -25.35 16.30
N LYS A 308 -19.39 -25.82 17.52
CA LYS A 308 -20.15 -26.95 18.06
C LYS A 308 -21.61 -26.49 18.04
N GLN A 309 -22.42 -27.06 17.15
CA GLN A 309 -23.86 -26.88 17.24
C GLN A 309 -24.27 -27.51 18.57
N SER A 310 -24.60 -26.66 19.53
CA SER A 310 -25.26 -27.09 20.75
C SER A 310 -26.67 -27.51 20.31
N PHE A 311 -26.87 -28.79 20.12
CA PHE A 311 -28.22 -29.33 19.98
C PHE A 311 -28.86 -29.24 21.36
N TYR A 312 -29.67 -28.19 21.57
CA TYR A 312 -30.63 -28.16 22.65
C TYR A 312 -31.65 -29.26 22.36
N ASN A 313 -31.55 -30.33 23.12
CA ASN A 313 -32.54 -31.38 23.07
C ASN A 313 -33.83 -30.87 23.73
N THR A 314 -34.78 -30.45 22.93
CA THR A 314 -36.10 -29.94 23.35
C THR A 314 -37.03 -31.05 23.84
N ARG A 315 -36.54 -32.24 24.19
CA ARG A 315 -37.36 -33.35 24.67
C ARG A 315 -37.75 -33.25 26.13
N PHE A 316 -37.41 -32.18 26.85
CA PHE A 316 -37.79 -31.95 28.23
C PHE A 316 -38.39 -30.56 28.44
N LEU A 317 -39.40 -30.20 27.71
CA LEU A 317 -40.36 -29.17 28.04
C LEU A 317 -41.77 -29.76 27.99
#